data_1e8bedb2c09e715d2b5b9490d7d8dc95
#
_entry.id   1e8bedb2c09e715d2b5b9490d7d8dc95
#
_cell.length_a   1.000
_cell.length_b   1.000
_cell.length_c   1.000
_cell.angle_alpha   90.00
_cell.angle_beta   90.00
_cell.angle_gamma   90.00
#
_symmetry.space_group_name_H-M   'P 1'
#
loop_
_entity.id
_entity.type
_entity.pdbx_description
1 polymer ?
#
loop_
_entity_poly.entity_id
_entity_poly.type
_entity_poly.pdbx_seq_one_letter_code
_entity_poly.pdbx_strand_id
1 'polypeptide(L)'
;MTASNDHITVTHYNREDVLRILRIRLQQLSSWERSGLINQSDTYSFQDLVQLRKLRDLRATRLSVANIRASIHAMRQVSGVANPLLEASAVRNGTRLAFRLSGAMMEPIARQFLFDFDSPRHNQLAEVSSAASHQAARDSRVQGLFFEAVRLEERGKTQEAMAHYEAILAIDSAHAPASINLGTIQYNQRRFIDAEALYRRATEADPKYALAFFDLGNVLDELQRLPEAIAAYTTAIRLVPHYGDAHYNVALAYERIGDRRSALRHWTTYIKLDPIGPWSNHARVQARKILEREKLSIVHRGSSVRHDHHLRRARSVPRLLAVSRPMLPL
;
A
#
# COMPACT_ATOMS: atom_id res chain seq x y z
N MET A 1 7.26 3.39 36.89
CA MET A 1 6.03 3.38 36.07
C MET A 1 6.46 3.59 34.63
N THR A 2 6.66 2.50 33.92
CA THR A 2 7.12 2.45 32.53
C THR A 2 5.88 2.44 31.65
N ALA A 3 5.68 3.52 30.88
CA ALA A 3 4.62 3.59 29.88
C ALA A 3 5.04 2.68 28.70
N SER A 4 4.34 1.57 28.53
CA SER A 4 4.42 0.74 27.34
C SER A 4 3.91 1.56 26.13
N ASN A 5 4.80 1.86 25.23
CA ASN A 5 4.44 2.34 23.89
C ASN A 5 3.98 1.14 23.06
N ASP A 6 2.68 0.86 23.11
CA ASP A 6 2.06 -0.06 22.15
C ASP A 6 2.05 0.58 20.77
N HIS A 7 3.02 0.21 19.94
CA HIS A 7 3.00 0.51 18.52
C HIS A 7 1.91 -0.35 17.85
N ILE A 8 0.75 0.22 17.66
CA ILE A 8 -0.35 -0.38 16.90
C ILE A 8 0.05 -0.40 15.43
N THR A 9 0.57 -1.53 14.96
CA THR A 9 0.56 -1.87 13.53
C THR A 9 -0.90 -1.91 13.11
N VAL A 10 -1.31 -1.02 12.19
CA VAL A 10 -2.68 -1.01 11.66
C VAL A 10 -2.86 -2.25 10.79
N THR A 11 -3.22 -3.36 11.40
CA THR A 11 -3.57 -4.62 10.71
C THR A 11 -5.01 -4.61 10.21
N HIS A 12 -5.78 -3.59 10.56
CA HIS A 12 -7.19 -3.48 10.23
C HIS A 12 -7.52 -2.08 9.71
N TYR A 13 -8.38 -2.04 8.72
CA TYR A 13 -8.86 -0.82 8.07
C TYR A 13 -10.28 -0.55 8.51
N ASN A 14 -10.60 0.67 8.91
CA ASN A 14 -11.98 1.04 9.19
C ASN A 14 -12.77 1.23 7.88
N ARG A 15 -14.08 1.37 8.00
CA ARG A 15 -15.00 1.49 6.86
C ARG A 15 -14.66 2.69 5.96
N GLU A 16 -14.28 3.81 6.53
CA GLU A 16 -13.91 5.02 5.80
C GLU A 16 -12.61 4.84 5.01
N ASP A 17 -11.63 4.16 5.60
CA ASP A 17 -10.38 3.81 4.93
C ASP A 17 -10.64 2.94 3.70
N VAL A 18 -11.48 1.91 3.83
CA VAL A 18 -11.89 1.04 2.71
C VAL A 18 -12.51 1.83 1.58
N LEU A 19 -13.47 2.72 1.89
CA LEU A 19 -14.14 3.56 0.88
C LEU A 19 -13.14 4.48 0.16
N ARG A 20 -12.21 5.06 0.91
CA ARG A 20 -11.15 5.95 0.40
C ARG A 20 -10.13 5.20 -0.47
N ILE A 21 -9.58 4.10 0.05
CA ILE A 21 -8.54 3.30 -0.63
C ILE A 21 -9.07 2.70 -1.93
N LEU A 22 -10.25 2.10 -1.89
CA LEU A 22 -10.83 1.41 -3.04
C LEU A 22 -11.64 2.33 -3.95
N ARG A 23 -11.85 3.59 -3.56
CA ARG A 23 -12.68 4.57 -4.28
C ARG A 23 -14.08 4.04 -4.60
N ILE A 24 -14.70 3.36 -3.65
CA ILE A 24 -16.05 2.82 -3.77
C ILE A 24 -17.03 3.64 -2.93
N ARG A 25 -18.30 3.59 -3.29
CA ARG A 25 -19.37 4.28 -2.53
C ARG A 25 -19.84 3.40 -1.38
N LEU A 26 -20.29 4.03 -0.28
CA LEU A 26 -20.85 3.32 0.88
C LEU A 26 -21.97 2.34 0.46
N GLN A 27 -22.84 2.74 -0.45
CA GLN A 27 -23.91 1.89 -0.97
C GLN A 27 -23.39 0.60 -1.65
N GLN A 28 -22.22 0.67 -2.30
CA GLN A 28 -21.61 -0.50 -2.94
C GLN A 28 -21.07 -1.47 -1.87
N LEU A 29 -20.34 -0.97 -0.89
CA LEU A 29 -19.83 -1.78 0.23
C LEU A 29 -21.01 -2.46 0.96
N SER A 30 -22.03 -1.69 1.38
CA SER A 30 -23.20 -2.23 2.07
C SER A 30 -24.01 -3.22 1.20
N SER A 31 -23.97 -3.08 -0.13
CA SER A 31 -24.58 -4.06 -1.03
C SER A 31 -23.82 -5.40 -1.02
N TRP A 32 -22.50 -5.36 -0.99
CA TRP A 32 -21.66 -6.58 -0.94
C TRP A 32 -21.75 -7.28 0.41
N GLU A 33 -21.80 -6.53 1.50
CA GLU A 33 -22.03 -7.06 2.84
C GLU A 33 -23.39 -7.76 2.93
N ARG A 34 -24.48 -7.09 2.55
CA ARG A 34 -25.84 -7.66 2.56
C ARG A 34 -25.98 -8.88 1.65
N SER A 35 -25.20 -8.94 0.57
CA SER A 35 -25.21 -10.10 -0.33
C SER A 35 -24.36 -11.26 0.17
N GLY A 36 -23.62 -11.11 1.29
CA GLY A 36 -22.72 -12.14 1.82
C GLY A 36 -21.46 -12.38 0.97
N LEU A 37 -21.08 -11.42 0.12
CA LEU A 37 -19.84 -11.47 -0.65
C LEU A 37 -18.64 -11.12 0.21
N ILE A 38 -18.86 -10.34 1.27
CA ILE A 38 -17.90 -10.03 2.33
C ILE A 38 -18.65 -9.99 3.65
N ASN A 39 -17.95 -10.27 4.75
CA ASN A 39 -18.54 -10.18 6.07
C ASN A 39 -18.78 -8.72 6.46
N GLN A 40 -19.92 -8.44 7.07
CA GLN A 40 -20.19 -7.14 7.64
C GLN A 40 -19.29 -6.95 8.87
N SER A 41 -18.50 -5.90 8.86
CA SER A 41 -17.59 -5.57 9.96
C SER A 41 -17.36 -4.07 10.05
N ASP A 42 -16.98 -3.59 11.22
CA ASP A 42 -16.50 -2.22 11.42
C ASP A 42 -15.01 -2.08 11.02
N THR A 43 -14.31 -3.20 10.97
CA THR A 43 -12.90 -3.28 10.59
C THR A 43 -12.67 -4.39 9.57
N TYR A 44 -11.79 -4.13 8.60
CA TYR A 44 -11.46 -5.03 7.49
C TYR A 44 -9.98 -5.37 7.52
N SER A 45 -9.66 -6.64 7.29
CA SER A 45 -8.29 -7.10 7.10
C SER A 45 -7.75 -6.72 5.71
N PHE A 46 -6.45 -6.92 5.51
CA PHE A 46 -5.84 -6.81 4.19
C PHE A 46 -6.49 -7.77 3.17
N GLN A 47 -6.81 -9.00 3.58
CA GLN A 47 -7.47 -9.98 2.70
C GLN A 47 -8.85 -9.49 2.26
N ASP A 48 -9.60 -8.85 3.16
CA ASP A 48 -10.89 -8.24 2.82
C ASP A 48 -10.71 -7.12 1.78
N LEU A 49 -9.67 -6.30 1.89
CA LEU A 49 -9.37 -5.27 0.90
C LEU A 49 -9.05 -5.87 -0.49
N VAL A 50 -8.25 -6.93 -0.55
CA VAL A 50 -7.97 -7.64 -1.81
C VAL A 50 -9.24 -8.20 -2.41
N GLN A 51 -10.09 -8.81 -1.61
CA GLN A 51 -11.38 -9.34 -2.05
C GLN A 51 -12.32 -8.24 -2.54
N LEU A 52 -12.42 -7.13 -1.80
CA LEU A 52 -13.22 -5.96 -2.18
C LEU A 52 -12.72 -5.32 -3.48
N ARG A 53 -11.42 -5.25 -3.68
CA ARG A 53 -10.82 -4.78 -4.94
C ARG A 53 -11.26 -5.65 -6.11
N LYS A 54 -11.12 -6.98 -5.99
CA LYS A 54 -11.59 -7.91 -7.02
C LYS A 54 -13.09 -7.78 -7.29
N LEU A 55 -13.92 -7.60 -6.25
CA LEU A 55 -15.36 -7.34 -6.41
C LEU A 55 -15.63 -6.03 -7.16
N ARG A 56 -14.90 -4.96 -6.86
CA ARG A 56 -14.98 -3.69 -7.58
C ARG A 56 -14.68 -3.88 -9.06
N ASP A 57 -13.58 -4.56 -9.36
CA ASP A 57 -13.11 -4.77 -10.73
C ASP A 57 -14.09 -5.67 -11.52
N LEU A 58 -14.63 -6.71 -10.90
CA LEU A 58 -15.69 -7.53 -11.50
C LEU A 58 -16.99 -6.74 -11.74
N ARG A 59 -17.34 -5.83 -10.85
CA ARG A 59 -18.51 -4.92 -11.07
C ARG A 59 -18.28 -3.95 -12.21
N ALA A 60 -17.05 -3.50 -12.44
CA ALA A 60 -16.71 -2.67 -13.60
C ALA A 60 -17.00 -3.38 -14.94
N THR A 61 -16.98 -4.71 -14.97
CA THR A 61 -17.37 -5.52 -16.13
C THR A 61 -18.89 -5.65 -16.32
N ARG A 62 -19.73 -4.92 -15.57
CA ARG A 62 -21.20 -4.93 -15.58
C ARG A 62 -21.84 -6.24 -15.11
N LEU A 63 -21.12 -7.11 -14.41
CA LEU A 63 -21.72 -8.29 -13.77
C LEU A 63 -22.60 -7.88 -12.59
N SER A 64 -23.76 -8.53 -12.44
CA SER A 64 -24.66 -8.32 -11.30
C SER A 64 -24.08 -8.92 -10.03
N VAL A 65 -24.38 -8.34 -8.86
CA VAL A 65 -23.99 -8.88 -7.54
C VAL A 65 -24.52 -10.30 -7.36
N ALA A 66 -25.75 -10.57 -7.83
CA ALA A 66 -26.38 -11.90 -7.77
C ALA A 66 -25.59 -12.94 -8.57
N ASN A 67 -25.15 -12.60 -9.79
CA ASN A 67 -24.37 -13.50 -10.62
C ASN A 67 -22.97 -13.77 -10.04
N ILE A 68 -22.32 -12.75 -9.51
CA ILE A 68 -21.04 -12.90 -8.80
C ILE A 68 -21.21 -13.85 -7.61
N ARG A 69 -22.22 -13.64 -6.77
CA ARG A 69 -22.50 -14.48 -5.61
C ARG A 69 -22.79 -15.92 -6.00
N ALA A 70 -23.65 -16.14 -7.00
CA ALA A 70 -24.00 -17.48 -7.48
C ALA A 70 -22.78 -18.22 -8.00
N SER A 71 -21.91 -17.56 -8.76
CA SER A 71 -20.69 -18.16 -9.30
C SER A 71 -19.68 -18.51 -8.19
N ILE A 72 -19.50 -17.65 -7.19
CA ILE A 72 -18.62 -17.92 -6.04
C ILE A 72 -19.15 -19.11 -5.22
N HIS A 73 -20.47 -19.12 -4.96
CA HIS A 73 -21.09 -20.23 -4.22
C HIS A 73 -20.92 -21.56 -4.96
N ALA A 74 -21.20 -21.59 -6.26
CA ALA A 74 -21.01 -22.79 -7.09
C ALA A 74 -19.54 -23.24 -7.10
N MET A 75 -18.59 -22.30 -7.17
CA MET A 75 -17.16 -22.65 -7.16
C MET A 75 -16.73 -23.28 -5.84
N ARG A 76 -17.22 -22.77 -4.70
CA ARG A 76 -16.99 -23.39 -3.39
C ARG A 76 -17.48 -24.83 -3.33
N GLN A 77 -18.65 -25.10 -3.91
CA GLN A 77 -19.25 -26.44 -3.92
C GLN A 77 -18.49 -27.42 -4.81
N VAL A 78 -17.93 -26.95 -5.93
CA VAL A 78 -17.26 -27.82 -6.90
C VAL A 78 -15.78 -28.05 -6.55
N SER A 79 -15.09 -27.03 -6.06
CA SER A 79 -13.64 -27.09 -5.85
C SER A 79 -13.23 -27.26 -4.38
N GLY A 80 -14.14 -27.07 -3.43
CA GLY A 80 -13.82 -27.03 -2.00
C GLY A 80 -13.01 -25.81 -1.56
N VAL A 81 -12.71 -24.88 -2.46
CA VAL A 81 -11.95 -23.65 -2.19
C VAL A 81 -12.72 -22.73 -1.26
N ALA A 82 -12.12 -22.32 -0.15
CA ALA A 82 -12.81 -21.51 0.85
C ALA A 82 -13.14 -20.10 0.33
N ASN A 83 -12.21 -19.47 -0.36
CA ASN A 83 -12.42 -18.15 -0.97
C ASN A 83 -12.01 -18.11 -2.44
N PRO A 84 -12.92 -18.45 -3.37
CA PRO A 84 -12.61 -18.51 -4.80
C PRO A 84 -12.11 -17.20 -5.41
N LEU A 85 -12.47 -16.05 -4.83
CA LEU A 85 -11.96 -14.75 -5.31
C LEU A 85 -10.49 -14.53 -4.94
N LEU A 86 -10.01 -15.08 -3.86
CA LEU A 86 -8.61 -14.94 -3.44
C LEU A 86 -7.73 -16.04 -4.07
N GLU A 87 -8.24 -17.26 -4.13
CA GLU A 87 -7.47 -18.47 -4.46
C GLU A 87 -7.50 -18.82 -5.95
N ALA A 88 -8.42 -18.23 -6.72
CA ALA A 88 -8.54 -18.45 -8.16
C ALA A 88 -8.62 -17.13 -8.94
N SER A 89 -8.17 -17.16 -10.20
CA SER A 89 -8.35 -16.04 -11.10
C SER A 89 -9.78 -16.06 -11.66
N ALA A 90 -10.58 -15.05 -11.35
CA ALA A 90 -11.96 -14.92 -11.80
C ALA A 90 -12.04 -14.08 -13.07
N VAL A 91 -12.66 -14.60 -14.11
CA VAL A 91 -12.84 -13.95 -15.41
C VAL A 91 -14.32 -13.91 -15.76
N ARG A 92 -14.75 -12.83 -16.41
CA ARG A 92 -16.13 -12.73 -16.92
C ARG A 92 -16.34 -13.72 -18.08
N ASN A 93 -17.39 -14.54 -17.97
CA ASN A 93 -17.89 -15.38 -19.06
C ASN A 93 -19.38 -15.07 -19.30
N GLY A 94 -19.67 -14.22 -20.28
CA GLY A 94 -21.02 -13.74 -20.52
C GLY A 94 -21.62 -12.99 -19.32
N THR A 95 -22.66 -13.55 -18.70
CA THR A 95 -23.33 -13.03 -17.49
C THR A 95 -22.86 -13.67 -16.18
N ARG A 96 -21.88 -14.58 -16.24
CA ARG A 96 -21.37 -15.38 -15.12
C ARG A 96 -19.86 -15.21 -14.95
N LEU A 97 -19.30 -15.85 -13.94
CA LEU A 97 -17.86 -15.94 -13.75
C LEU A 97 -17.35 -17.34 -14.13
N ALA A 98 -16.25 -17.37 -14.84
CA ALA A 98 -15.38 -18.54 -14.93
C ALA A 98 -14.18 -18.32 -14.00
N PHE A 99 -13.65 -19.40 -13.44
CA PHE A 99 -12.50 -19.39 -12.55
C PHE A 99 -11.38 -20.22 -13.15
N ARG A 100 -10.17 -19.65 -13.15
CA ARG A 100 -8.96 -20.39 -13.50
C ARG A 100 -8.32 -20.92 -12.22
N LEU A 101 -8.28 -22.24 -12.11
CA LEU A 101 -7.67 -22.94 -11.00
C LEU A 101 -6.75 -24.04 -11.59
N SER A 102 -5.50 -24.10 -11.14
CA SER A 102 -4.53 -25.11 -11.57
C SER A 102 -4.39 -25.26 -13.09
N GLY A 103 -4.50 -24.15 -13.84
CA GLY A 103 -4.33 -24.11 -15.30
C GLY A 103 -5.58 -24.44 -16.11
N ALA A 104 -6.67 -24.88 -15.50
CA ALA A 104 -7.94 -25.12 -16.15
C ALA A 104 -8.93 -23.98 -15.88
N MET A 105 -9.72 -23.59 -16.88
CA MET A 105 -10.81 -22.63 -16.72
C MET A 105 -12.14 -23.38 -16.59
N MET A 106 -12.92 -23.06 -15.57
CA MET A 106 -14.20 -23.70 -15.31
C MET A 106 -15.30 -22.65 -15.04
N GLU A 107 -16.46 -22.87 -15.65
CA GLU A 107 -17.70 -22.19 -15.29
C GLU A 107 -18.44 -23.05 -14.24
N PRO A 108 -18.48 -22.63 -12.96
CA PRO A 108 -18.86 -23.54 -11.89
C PRO A 108 -20.37 -23.80 -11.80
N ILE A 109 -21.22 -22.89 -12.33
CA ILE A 109 -22.69 -23.08 -12.32
C ILE A 109 -23.10 -24.16 -13.33
N ALA A 110 -22.55 -24.12 -14.54
CA ALA A 110 -22.78 -25.15 -15.54
C ALA A 110 -21.91 -26.41 -15.34
N ARG A 111 -20.93 -26.34 -14.42
CA ARG A 111 -19.92 -27.39 -14.19
C ARG A 111 -19.16 -27.78 -15.46
N GLN A 112 -18.87 -26.76 -16.30
CA GLN A 112 -18.21 -26.96 -17.58
C GLN A 112 -16.80 -26.43 -17.55
N PHE A 113 -15.85 -27.22 -18.06
CA PHE A 113 -14.52 -26.71 -18.40
C PHE A 113 -14.63 -25.91 -19.69
N LEU A 114 -14.01 -24.73 -19.67
CA LEU A 114 -13.98 -23.83 -20.80
C LEU A 114 -12.60 -23.88 -21.46
N PHE A 115 -12.61 -23.89 -22.78
CA PHE A 115 -11.38 -23.70 -23.55
C PHE A 115 -11.05 -22.20 -23.55
N ASP A 116 -9.84 -21.86 -23.12
CA ASP A 116 -9.34 -20.49 -23.07
C ASP A 116 -8.66 -20.15 -24.40
N PHE A 117 -9.47 -19.81 -25.41
CA PHE A 117 -8.97 -19.46 -26.75
C PHE A 117 -8.28 -18.09 -26.80
N ASP A 118 -8.52 -17.20 -25.81
CA ASP A 118 -7.93 -15.87 -25.74
C ASP A 118 -6.57 -15.86 -25.03
N SER A 119 -6.15 -16.99 -24.50
CA SER A 119 -4.82 -17.10 -23.91
C SER A 119 -3.77 -17.23 -25.03
N PRO A 120 -2.76 -16.37 -25.09
CA PRO A 120 -1.71 -16.43 -26.11
C PRO A 120 -0.92 -17.76 -26.10
N ARG A 121 -1.27 -18.67 -25.21
CA ARG A 121 -0.65 -20.01 -25.07
C ARG A 121 -1.28 -21.11 -25.93
N HIS A 122 -2.40 -20.85 -26.64
CA HIS A 122 -3.12 -21.92 -27.39
C HIS A 122 -2.69 -22.11 -28.84
N ASN A 123 -1.77 -21.31 -29.39
CA ASN A 123 -1.21 -21.54 -30.71
C ASN A 123 0.04 -22.43 -30.71
N GLN A 124 0.38 -23.05 -29.59
CA GLN A 124 1.45 -24.03 -29.52
C GLN A 124 0.93 -25.31 -28.87
N LEU A 125 0.36 -26.18 -29.69
CA LEU A 125 0.47 -27.64 -29.55
C LEU A 125 1.94 -28.02 -29.81
N ALA A 126 2.84 -27.39 -29.14
CA ALA A 126 4.24 -27.72 -29.07
C ALA A 126 4.57 -27.85 -27.60
N GLU A 127 5.02 -29.01 -27.21
CA GLU A 127 5.80 -29.32 -26.03
C GLU A 127 5.67 -28.25 -24.93
N VAL A 128 4.81 -28.48 -23.95
CA VAL A 128 4.87 -27.69 -22.69
C VAL A 128 6.31 -27.81 -22.23
N SER A 129 7.12 -26.82 -22.55
CA SER A 129 8.53 -26.85 -22.19
C SER A 129 8.53 -26.95 -20.67
N SER A 130 9.31 -27.88 -20.16
CA SER A 130 9.50 -28.06 -18.71
C SER A 130 9.79 -26.74 -18.00
N ALA A 131 10.41 -25.79 -18.70
CA ALA A 131 10.69 -24.45 -18.23
C ALA A 131 9.44 -23.60 -17.92
N ALA A 132 8.41 -23.60 -18.78
CA ALA A 132 7.18 -22.83 -18.54
C ALA A 132 6.35 -23.42 -17.39
N SER A 133 6.31 -24.75 -17.26
CA SER A 133 5.66 -25.40 -16.11
C SER A 133 6.41 -25.16 -14.80
N HIS A 134 7.74 -25.17 -14.83
CA HIS A 134 8.57 -24.81 -13.68
C HIS A 134 8.40 -23.35 -13.27
N GLN A 135 8.33 -22.42 -14.23
CA GLN A 135 8.09 -21.01 -13.91
C GLN A 135 6.69 -20.80 -13.29
N ALA A 136 5.64 -21.38 -13.86
CA ALA A 136 4.30 -21.29 -13.30
C ALA A 136 4.21 -21.89 -11.88
N ALA A 137 4.93 -22.98 -11.62
CA ALA A 137 5.02 -23.58 -10.29
C ALA A 137 5.77 -22.66 -9.30
N ARG A 138 6.85 -22.01 -9.76
CA ARG A 138 7.58 -21.01 -8.95
C ARG A 138 6.69 -19.82 -8.61
N ASP A 139 6.00 -19.25 -9.59
CA ASP A 139 5.10 -18.09 -9.40
C ASP A 139 3.96 -18.45 -8.44
N SER A 140 3.35 -19.62 -8.58
CA SER A 140 2.32 -20.11 -7.66
C SER A 140 2.85 -20.30 -6.23
N ARG A 141 4.08 -20.80 -6.09
CA ARG A 141 4.74 -20.95 -4.78
C ARG A 141 5.02 -19.61 -4.13
N VAL A 142 5.54 -18.63 -4.89
CA VAL A 142 5.80 -17.27 -4.42
C VAL A 142 4.51 -16.62 -3.94
N GLN A 143 3.42 -16.74 -4.71
CA GLN A 143 2.12 -16.20 -4.29
C GLN A 143 1.60 -16.86 -3.02
N GLY A 144 1.70 -18.18 -2.89
CA GLY A 144 1.29 -18.89 -1.69
C GLY A 144 2.07 -18.44 -0.44
N LEU A 145 3.40 -18.36 -0.56
CA LEU A 145 4.26 -17.85 0.52
C LEU A 145 3.93 -16.40 0.89
N PHE A 146 3.64 -15.55 -0.09
CA PHE A 146 3.31 -14.15 0.16
C PHE A 146 1.99 -14.00 0.93
N PHE A 147 0.95 -14.73 0.55
CA PHE A 147 -0.32 -14.73 1.30
C PHE A 147 -0.15 -15.24 2.73
N GLU A 148 0.65 -16.29 2.92
CA GLU A 148 0.91 -16.81 4.26
C GLU A 148 1.70 -15.82 5.10
N ALA A 149 2.71 -15.17 4.53
CA ALA A 149 3.49 -14.14 5.21
C ALA A 149 2.60 -12.99 5.70
N VAL A 150 1.74 -12.44 4.84
CA VAL A 150 0.80 -11.36 5.20
C VAL A 150 -0.15 -11.82 6.31
N ARG A 151 -0.67 -13.06 6.23
CA ARG A 151 -1.54 -13.62 7.27
C ARG A 151 -0.83 -13.78 8.61
N LEU A 152 0.44 -14.11 8.59
CA LEU A 152 1.26 -14.23 9.80
C LEU A 152 1.52 -12.85 10.43
N GLU A 153 1.76 -11.81 9.61
CA GLU A 153 1.87 -10.43 10.11
C GLU A 153 0.57 -9.98 10.77
N GLU A 154 -0.59 -10.22 10.15
CA GLU A 154 -1.90 -9.88 10.72
C GLU A 154 -2.15 -10.55 12.07
N ARG A 155 -1.51 -11.70 12.32
CA ARG A 155 -1.57 -12.45 13.60
C ARG A 155 -0.48 -12.05 14.59
N GLY A 156 0.37 -11.08 14.24
CA GLY A 156 1.50 -10.67 15.06
C GLY A 156 2.68 -11.65 15.09
N LYS A 157 2.68 -12.68 14.21
CA LYS A 157 3.74 -13.69 14.11
C LYS A 157 4.88 -13.22 13.20
N THR A 158 5.47 -12.10 13.56
CA THR A 158 6.44 -11.35 12.74
C THR A 158 7.63 -12.20 12.30
N GLN A 159 8.18 -13.05 13.18
CA GLN A 159 9.35 -13.87 12.83
C GLN A 159 9.02 -14.94 11.77
N GLU A 160 7.84 -15.54 11.88
CA GLU A 160 7.36 -16.50 10.89
C GLU A 160 7.11 -15.80 9.54
N ALA A 161 6.54 -14.59 9.55
CA ALA A 161 6.33 -13.78 8.35
C ALA A 161 7.66 -13.43 7.67
N MET A 162 8.67 -12.99 8.43
CA MET A 162 10.02 -12.70 7.91
C MET A 162 10.59 -13.90 7.16
N ALA A 163 10.54 -15.10 7.75
CA ALA A 163 11.07 -16.31 7.12
C ALA A 163 10.38 -16.60 5.77
N HIS A 164 9.07 -16.31 5.65
CA HIS A 164 8.34 -16.46 4.39
C HIS A 164 8.76 -15.42 3.35
N TYR A 165 8.93 -14.14 3.74
CA TYR A 165 9.44 -13.12 2.83
C TYR A 165 10.87 -13.41 2.36
N GLU A 166 11.74 -13.89 3.24
CA GLU A 166 13.09 -14.33 2.89
C GLU A 166 13.05 -15.51 1.90
N ALA A 167 12.17 -16.48 2.13
CA ALA A 167 11.97 -17.59 1.21
C ALA A 167 11.47 -17.14 -0.16
N ILE A 168 10.59 -16.14 -0.23
CA ILE A 168 10.16 -15.51 -1.49
C ILE A 168 11.36 -14.89 -2.19
N LEU A 169 12.16 -14.10 -1.48
CA LEU A 169 13.32 -13.40 -2.04
C LEU A 169 14.45 -14.35 -2.45
N ALA A 170 14.50 -15.56 -1.91
CA ALA A 170 15.38 -16.63 -2.36
C ALA A 170 14.88 -17.26 -3.69
N ILE A 171 13.57 -17.31 -3.91
CA ILE A 171 12.97 -17.83 -5.15
C ILE A 171 12.98 -16.76 -6.25
N ASP A 172 12.52 -15.57 -5.91
CA ASP A 172 12.43 -14.39 -6.78
C ASP A 172 13.07 -13.19 -6.10
N SER A 173 14.31 -12.94 -6.47
CA SER A 173 15.09 -11.85 -5.89
C SER A 173 14.56 -10.45 -6.24
N ALA A 174 13.74 -10.31 -7.28
CA ALA A 174 13.14 -9.07 -7.74
C ALA A 174 11.69 -8.88 -7.26
N HIS A 175 11.22 -9.66 -6.28
CA HIS A 175 9.87 -9.53 -5.75
C HIS A 175 9.74 -8.29 -4.86
N ALA A 176 9.39 -7.14 -5.47
CA ALA A 176 9.31 -5.85 -4.81
C ALA A 176 8.38 -5.84 -3.57
N PRO A 177 7.15 -6.41 -3.61
CA PRO A 177 6.28 -6.44 -2.42
C PRO A 177 6.90 -7.17 -1.23
N ALA A 178 7.59 -8.30 -1.43
CA ALA A 178 8.24 -9.01 -0.33
C ALA A 178 9.42 -8.22 0.24
N SER A 179 10.19 -7.54 -0.62
CA SER A 179 11.26 -6.65 -0.18
C SER A 179 10.73 -5.50 0.67
N ILE A 180 9.60 -4.90 0.29
CA ILE A 180 8.97 -3.82 1.05
C ILE A 180 8.49 -4.32 2.42
N ASN A 181 7.73 -5.42 2.45
CA ASN A 181 7.17 -5.91 3.71
C ASN A 181 8.28 -6.36 4.68
N LEU A 182 9.29 -7.06 4.20
CA LEU A 182 10.45 -7.42 5.01
C LEU A 182 11.20 -6.16 5.49
N GLY A 183 11.38 -5.17 4.60
CA GLY A 183 11.97 -3.88 4.93
C GLY A 183 11.20 -3.15 6.01
N THR A 184 9.86 -3.17 5.95
CA THR A 184 9.00 -2.56 6.96
C THR A 184 9.14 -3.25 8.33
N ILE A 185 9.26 -4.57 8.35
CA ILE A 185 9.54 -5.30 9.59
C ILE A 185 10.90 -4.88 10.16
N GLN A 186 11.94 -4.82 9.33
CA GLN A 186 13.28 -4.38 9.76
C GLN A 186 13.27 -2.93 10.26
N TYR A 187 12.56 -2.04 9.56
CA TYR A 187 12.37 -0.64 9.96
C TYR A 187 11.72 -0.53 11.34
N ASN A 188 10.66 -1.28 11.59
CA ASN A 188 9.96 -1.31 12.87
C ASN A 188 10.83 -1.84 14.03
N GLN A 189 11.77 -2.75 13.71
CA GLN A 189 12.79 -3.24 14.62
C GLN A 189 13.99 -2.28 14.77
N ARG A 190 13.95 -1.09 14.16
CA ARG A 190 15.02 -0.08 14.10
C ARG A 190 16.30 -0.55 13.42
N ARG A 191 16.22 -1.59 12.62
CA ARG A 191 17.31 -2.09 11.78
C ARG A 191 17.34 -1.33 10.45
N PHE A 192 17.61 -0.03 10.53
CA PHE A 192 17.45 0.90 9.41
C PHE A 192 18.36 0.59 8.22
N ILE A 193 19.57 0.08 8.45
CA ILE A 193 20.48 -0.29 7.36
C ILE A 193 19.94 -1.47 6.55
N ASP A 194 19.40 -2.48 7.25
CA ASP A 194 18.81 -3.65 6.60
C ASP A 194 17.52 -3.26 5.83
N ALA A 195 16.71 -2.40 6.43
CA ALA A 195 15.51 -1.85 5.78
C ALA A 195 15.86 -1.04 4.53
N GLU A 196 16.88 -0.18 4.58
CA GLU A 196 17.37 0.57 3.42
C GLU A 196 17.74 -0.36 2.25
N ALA A 197 18.51 -1.41 2.53
CA ALA A 197 18.94 -2.36 1.51
C ALA A 197 17.74 -3.02 0.82
N LEU A 198 16.72 -3.39 1.59
CA LEU A 198 15.48 -4.00 1.08
C LEU A 198 14.64 -3.02 0.25
N TYR A 199 14.49 -1.77 0.71
CA TYR A 199 13.75 -0.77 -0.03
C TYR A 199 14.46 -0.34 -1.32
N ARG A 200 15.79 -0.25 -1.33
CA ARG A 200 16.55 -0.04 -2.58
C ARG A 200 16.32 -1.17 -3.56
N ARG A 201 16.41 -2.42 -3.10
CA ARG A 201 16.09 -3.58 -3.93
C ARG A 201 14.68 -3.52 -4.50
N ALA A 202 13.69 -3.08 -3.72
CA ALA A 202 12.33 -2.92 -4.20
C ALA A 202 12.21 -1.82 -5.28
N THR A 203 12.92 -0.68 -5.12
CA THR A 203 12.94 0.40 -6.13
C THR A 203 13.64 0.02 -7.41
N GLU A 204 14.63 -0.88 -7.35
CA GLU A 204 15.33 -1.43 -8.51
C GLU A 204 14.45 -2.45 -9.24
N ALA A 205 13.75 -3.31 -8.49
CA ALA A 205 12.86 -4.34 -9.04
C ALA A 205 11.62 -3.74 -9.71
N ASP A 206 11.02 -2.71 -9.12
CA ASP A 206 9.91 -1.97 -9.71
C ASP A 206 10.10 -0.45 -9.57
N PRO A 207 10.69 0.20 -10.58
CA PRO A 207 10.89 1.65 -10.59
C PRO A 207 9.60 2.48 -10.64
N LYS A 208 8.44 1.86 -10.80
CA LYS A 208 7.13 2.52 -10.77
C LYS A 208 6.40 2.34 -9.45
N TYR A 209 6.96 1.63 -8.51
CA TYR A 209 6.33 1.35 -7.23
C TYR A 209 6.54 2.52 -6.25
N ALA A 210 5.63 3.48 -6.27
CA ALA A 210 5.72 4.72 -5.48
C ALA A 210 5.97 4.51 -3.99
N LEU A 211 5.42 3.44 -3.41
CA LEU A 211 5.62 3.13 -2.02
C LEU A 211 7.07 2.77 -1.70
N ALA A 212 7.73 1.96 -2.54
CA ALA A 212 9.12 1.61 -2.29
C ALA A 212 9.99 2.87 -2.14
N PHE A 213 9.72 3.90 -2.96
CA PHE A 213 10.40 5.20 -2.84
C PHE A 213 9.98 5.97 -1.58
N PHE A 214 8.72 5.88 -1.18
CA PHE A 214 8.24 6.50 0.05
C PHE A 214 8.92 5.89 1.28
N ASP A 215 8.96 4.56 1.39
CA ASP A 215 9.58 3.86 2.50
C ASP A 215 11.11 4.00 2.50
N LEU A 216 11.73 4.05 1.31
CA LEU A 216 13.14 4.42 1.19
C LEU A 216 13.37 5.84 1.74
N GLY A 217 12.49 6.78 1.44
CA GLY A 217 12.54 8.13 2.01
C GLY A 217 12.45 8.12 3.53
N ASN A 218 11.54 7.32 4.09
CA ASN A 218 11.36 7.21 5.54
C ASN A 218 12.63 6.68 6.23
N VAL A 219 13.24 5.62 5.71
CA VAL A 219 14.45 5.05 6.31
C VAL A 219 15.66 5.98 6.16
N LEU A 220 15.80 6.68 5.04
CA LEU A 220 16.84 7.68 4.83
C LEU A 220 16.69 8.88 5.76
N ASP A 221 15.46 9.26 6.08
CA ASP A 221 15.17 10.30 7.08
C ASP A 221 15.59 9.88 8.50
N GLU A 222 15.29 8.64 8.89
CA GLU A 222 15.76 8.09 10.17
C GLU A 222 17.30 8.03 10.23
N LEU A 223 17.96 7.71 9.13
CA LEU A 223 19.43 7.72 8.98
C LEU A 223 20.01 9.15 8.86
N GLN A 224 19.19 10.20 8.95
CA GLN A 224 19.57 11.62 8.85
C GLN A 224 20.18 12.00 7.49
N ARG A 225 19.92 11.22 6.45
CA ARG A 225 20.36 11.46 5.06
C ARG A 225 19.31 12.25 4.31
N LEU A 226 19.01 13.46 4.80
CA LEU A 226 17.89 14.29 4.34
C LEU A 226 17.86 14.58 2.83
N PRO A 227 18.98 14.90 2.14
CA PRO A 227 18.95 15.13 0.70
C PRO A 227 18.48 13.91 -0.09
N GLU A 228 18.89 12.71 0.33
CA GLU A 228 18.49 11.46 -0.31
C GLU A 228 17.02 11.11 0.01
N ALA A 229 16.58 11.35 1.25
CA ALA A 229 15.19 11.19 1.65
C ALA A 229 14.25 12.08 0.81
N ILE A 230 14.62 13.35 0.61
CA ILE A 230 13.87 14.29 -0.23
C ILE A 230 13.79 13.78 -1.69
N ALA A 231 14.89 13.25 -2.23
CA ALA A 231 14.90 12.71 -3.58
C ALA A 231 13.96 11.50 -3.71
N ALA A 232 13.97 10.60 -2.72
CA ALA A 232 13.10 9.43 -2.68
C ALA A 232 11.61 9.84 -2.57
N TYR A 233 11.23 10.69 -1.62
CA TYR A 233 9.86 11.21 -1.49
C TYR A 233 9.40 11.95 -2.75
N THR A 234 10.27 12.75 -3.35
CA THR A 234 9.94 13.48 -4.60
C THR A 234 9.69 12.50 -5.74
N THR A 235 10.42 11.38 -5.78
CA THR A 235 10.16 10.32 -6.77
C THR A 235 8.82 9.65 -6.51
N ALA A 236 8.46 9.32 -5.26
CA ALA A 236 7.16 8.80 -4.91
C ALA A 236 6.02 9.74 -5.33
N ILE A 237 6.17 11.05 -5.09
CA ILE A 237 5.21 12.08 -5.50
C ILE A 237 5.09 12.18 -7.02
N ARG A 238 6.21 12.07 -7.76
CA ARG A 238 6.18 12.09 -9.22
C ARG A 238 5.41 10.91 -9.79
N LEU A 239 5.53 9.73 -9.16
CA LEU A 239 4.79 8.53 -9.55
C LEU A 239 3.31 8.62 -9.15
N VAL A 240 3.02 9.14 -7.96
CA VAL A 240 1.67 9.32 -7.42
C VAL A 240 1.51 10.75 -6.89
N PRO A 241 1.06 11.71 -7.74
CA PRO A 241 0.97 13.12 -7.36
C PRO A 241 0.02 13.43 -6.19
N HIS A 242 -0.86 12.52 -5.84
CA HIS A 242 -1.80 12.66 -4.71
C HIS A 242 -1.37 11.85 -3.48
N TYR A 243 -0.11 11.48 -3.37
CA TYR A 243 0.42 10.75 -2.23
C TYR A 243 0.59 11.68 -1.02
N GLY A 244 -0.47 11.81 -0.21
CA GLY A 244 -0.52 12.77 0.92
C GLY A 244 0.65 12.59 1.89
N ASP A 245 0.90 11.35 2.34
CA ASP A 245 1.96 11.07 3.32
C ASP A 245 3.35 11.45 2.79
N ALA A 246 3.62 11.26 1.49
CA ALA A 246 4.87 11.68 0.88
C ALA A 246 5.00 13.22 0.84
N HIS A 247 3.89 13.96 0.57
CA HIS A 247 3.89 15.41 0.66
C HIS A 247 4.14 15.90 2.09
N TYR A 248 3.59 15.23 3.09
CA TYR A 248 3.81 15.55 4.49
C TYR A 248 5.28 15.34 4.88
N ASN A 249 5.83 14.17 4.61
CA ASN A 249 7.20 13.82 5.03
C ASN A 249 8.26 14.65 4.29
N VAL A 250 8.10 14.90 2.99
CA VAL A 250 9.03 15.75 2.25
C VAL A 250 8.98 17.20 2.74
N ALA A 251 7.81 17.68 3.19
CA ALA A 251 7.71 19.02 3.77
C ALA A 251 8.49 19.12 5.08
N LEU A 252 8.40 18.11 5.95
CA LEU A 252 9.23 18.02 7.17
C LEU A 252 10.72 18.01 6.83
N ALA A 253 11.13 17.20 5.86
CA ALA A 253 12.52 17.11 5.43
C ALA A 253 13.04 18.46 4.88
N TYR A 254 12.24 19.16 4.07
CA TYR A 254 12.58 20.51 3.60
C TYR A 254 12.68 21.53 4.73
N GLU A 255 11.83 21.48 5.75
CA GLU A 255 11.97 22.35 6.93
C GLU A 255 13.29 22.13 7.66
N ARG A 256 13.70 20.85 7.81
CA ARG A 256 14.93 20.48 8.50
C ARG A 256 16.19 20.95 7.77
N ILE A 257 16.18 20.99 6.45
CA ILE A 257 17.30 21.56 5.66
C ILE A 257 17.17 23.09 5.46
N GLY A 258 16.08 23.72 5.95
CA GLY A 258 15.85 25.15 5.89
C GLY A 258 15.23 25.68 4.59
N ASP A 259 14.85 24.80 3.64
CA ASP A 259 14.13 25.20 2.42
C ASP A 259 12.63 25.40 2.70
N ARG A 260 12.33 26.59 3.25
CA ARG A 260 10.97 26.97 3.63
C ARG A 260 10.01 27.05 2.45
N ARG A 261 10.49 27.43 1.27
CA ARG A 261 9.63 27.60 0.09
C ARG A 261 9.12 26.23 -0.39
N SER A 262 10.01 25.27 -0.49
CA SER A 262 9.64 23.90 -0.84
C SER A 262 8.75 23.27 0.24
N ALA A 263 9.09 23.45 1.53
CA ALA A 263 8.25 22.98 2.63
C ALA A 263 6.83 23.55 2.55
N LEU A 264 6.67 24.88 2.36
CA LEU A 264 5.36 25.53 2.26
C LEU A 264 4.52 24.99 1.10
N ARG A 265 5.13 24.75 -0.06
CA ARG A 265 4.46 24.18 -1.22
C ARG A 265 3.89 22.79 -0.91
N HIS A 266 4.67 21.94 -0.26
CA HIS A 266 4.25 20.59 0.08
C HIS A 266 3.23 20.58 1.23
N TRP A 267 3.38 21.42 2.25
CA TRP A 267 2.35 21.63 3.28
C TRP A 267 1.00 22.03 2.69
N THR A 268 1.02 23.00 1.78
CA THR A 268 -0.20 23.48 1.12
C THR A 268 -0.85 22.38 0.28
N THR A 269 -0.04 21.55 -0.39
CA THR A 269 -0.56 20.42 -1.16
C THR A 269 -1.15 19.35 -0.25
N TYR A 270 -0.47 18.99 0.85
CA TYR A 270 -0.99 18.04 1.83
C TYR A 270 -2.35 18.48 2.38
N ILE A 271 -2.47 19.76 2.81
CA ILE A 271 -3.73 20.31 3.34
C ILE A 271 -4.89 20.20 2.32
N LYS A 272 -4.60 20.34 1.03
CA LYS A 272 -5.60 20.17 -0.03
C LYS A 272 -5.99 18.71 -0.25
N LEU A 273 -5.04 17.80 -0.12
CA LEU A 273 -5.25 16.36 -0.32
C LEU A 273 -6.00 15.74 0.86
N ASP A 274 -5.69 16.14 2.07
CA ASP A 274 -6.27 15.62 3.30
C ASP A 274 -6.63 16.76 4.27
N PRO A 275 -7.73 17.47 4.03
CA PRO A 275 -8.09 18.67 4.79
C PRO A 275 -8.53 18.42 6.23
N ILE A 276 -8.96 17.21 6.57
CA ILE A 276 -9.50 16.82 7.88
C ILE A 276 -8.72 15.69 8.55
N GLY A 277 -7.66 15.22 7.92
CA GLY A 277 -6.84 14.13 8.44
C GLY A 277 -6.09 14.49 9.73
N PRO A 278 -5.54 13.50 10.42
CA PRO A 278 -4.94 13.65 11.74
C PRO A 278 -3.77 14.66 11.77
N TRP A 279 -3.08 14.83 10.65
CA TRP A 279 -1.92 15.72 10.52
C TRP A 279 -2.24 17.09 9.90
N SER A 280 -3.49 17.31 9.47
CA SER A 280 -3.91 18.57 8.83
C SER A 280 -3.69 19.81 9.69
N ASN A 281 -3.97 19.71 10.99
CA ASN A 281 -3.74 20.83 11.91
C ASN A 281 -2.26 21.15 12.05
N HIS A 282 -1.41 20.12 12.15
CA HIS A 282 0.04 20.31 12.19
C HIS A 282 0.53 20.99 10.90
N ALA A 283 0.14 20.49 9.74
CA ALA A 283 0.50 21.07 8.45
C ALA A 283 0.08 22.54 8.33
N ARG A 284 -1.14 22.90 8.76
CA ARG A 284 -1.61 24.31 8.78
C ARG A 284 -0.77 25.19 9.70
N VAL A 285 -0.40 24.68 10.86
CA VAL A 285 0.45 25.42 11.82
C VAL A 285 1.83 25.68 11.22
N GLN A 286 2.46 24.67 10.59
CA GLN A 286 3.78 24.84 9.97
C GLN A 286 3.70 25.81 8.77
N ALA A 287 2.72 25.64 7.90
CA ALA A 287 2.52 26.57 6.77
C ALA A 287 2.34 28.03 7.26
N ARG A 288 1.54 28.25 8.31
CA ARG A 288 1.34 29.58 8.91
C ARG A 288 2.63 30.15 9.47
N LYS A 289 3.41 29.36 10.20
CA LYS A 289 4.71 29.80 10.75
C LYS A 289 5.68 30.24 9.64
N ILE A 290 5.71 29.53 8.53
CA ILE A 290 6.55 29.90 7.39
C ILE A 290 6.06 31.23 6.80
N LEU A 291 4.75 31.38 6.56
CA LEU A 291 4.16 32.60 6.01
C LEU A 291 4.37 33.83 6.92
N GLU A 292 4.25 33.68 8.23
CA GLU A 292 4.50 34.75 9.18
C GLU A 292 5.97 35.20 9.15
N ARG A 293 6.90 34.28 9.08
CA ARG A 293 8.34 34.58 8.94
C ARG A 293 8.68 35.28 7.63
N GLU A 294 8.08 34.84 6.54
CA GLU A 294 8.26 35.46 5.21
C GLU A 294 7.68 36.87 5.16
N LYS A 295 6.51 37.11 5.77
CA LYS A 295 5.94 38.47 5.91
C LYS A 295 6.86 39.39 6.70
N LEU A 296 7.44 38.94 7.81
CA LEU A 296 8.40 39.69 8.57
C LEU A 296 9.68 40.00 7.78
N SER A 297 10.15 39.12 6.95
CA SER A 297 11.31 39.38 6.07
C SER A 297 11.01 40.38 4.94
N ILE A 298 9.79 40.45 4.47
CA ILE A 298 9.36 41.48 3.47
C ILE A 298 9.25 42.86 4.10
N VAL A 299 8.74 42.96 5.35
CA VAL A 299 8.63 44.21 6.06
C VAL A 299 10.01 44.79 6.42
N HIS A 300 10.98 43.94 6.75
CA HIS A 300 12.35 44.39 7.07
C HIS A 300 13.19 44.84 5.86
N ARG A 301 12.80 44.57 4.64
CA ARG A 301 13.45 45.14 3.44
C ARG A 301 13.03 46.58 3.14
N GLY A 302 12.00 47.06 3.81
CA GLY A 302 11.46 48.42 3.60
C GLY A 302 11.67 49.44 4.71
N SER A 303 12.16 49.05 5.91
CA SER A 303 12.37 50.02 7.02
C SER A 303 13.52 49.58 7.93
N SER A 304 14.59 50.31 7.90
CA SER A 304 15.66 50.26 8.92
C SER A 304 15.13 50.85 10.23
N VAL A 305 14.67 49.99 11.14
CA VAL A 305 14.52 50.36 12.56
C VAL A 305 15.02 49.19 13.40
N ARG A 306 16.06 49.49 14.15
CA ARG A 306 16.61 48.59 15.18
C ARG A 306 15.58 48.38 16.27
N HIS A 307 15.33 47.18 16.71
CA HIS A 307 15.02 46.89 18.13
C HIS A 307 15.29 45.40 18.48
N ASP A 308 15.91 45.30 19.58
CA ASP A 308 16.35 44.31 20.54
C ASP A 308 15.89 42.81 20.48
N HIS A 309 16.93 42.01 20.75
CA HIS A 309 16.92 40.62 21.13
C HIS A 309 16.13 40.32 22.42
N HIS A 310 15.19 39.40 22.37
CA HIS A 310 14.90 38.51 23.49
C HIS A 310 14.80 37.06 23.04
N LEU A 311 15.77 36.32 23.50
CA LEU A 311 15.86 34.86 23.44
C LEU A 311 14.60 34.20 24.02
N ARG A 312 13.91 33.39 23.22
CA ARG A 312 13.07 32.34 23.77
C ARG A 312 13.54 30.99 23.22
N ARG A 313 13.90 30.12 24.15
CA ARG A 313 14.33 28.74 24.00
C ARG A 313 13.35 27.96 23.09
N ALA A 314 13.92 27.34 22.08
CA ALA A 314 13.23 26.32 21.30
C ALA A 314 12.86 25.13 22.21
N ARG A 315 11.57 24.90 22.39
CA ARG A 315 11.07 23.63 22.90
C ARG A 315 11.24 22.59 21.79
N SER A 316 11.83 21.48 22.15
CA SER A 316 11.97 20.30 21.30
C SER A 316 10.63 19.93 20.66
N VAL A 317 10.60 19.90 19.34
CA VAL A 317 9.47 19.37 18.57
C VAL A 317 9.42 17.87 18.84
N PRO A 318 8.24 17.28 19.17
CA PRO A 318 8.11 15.84 19.28
C PRO A 318 8.49 15.18 17.94
N ARG A 319 9.38 14.22 17.96
CA ARG A 319 9.65 13.34 16.83
C ARG A 319 8.37 12.58 16.52
N LEU A 320 7.73 12.90 15.43
CA LEU A 320 6.60 12.13 14.91
C LEU A 320 7.19 10.95 14.15
N LEU A 321 6.98 9.77 14.69
CA LEU A 321 7.30 8.51 14.03
C LEU A 321 6.44 8.37 12.76
N ALA A 322 7.08 8.07 11.66
CA ALA A 322 6.40 7.69 10.44
C ALA A 322 5.59 6.41 10.72
N VAL A 323 4.28 6.53 10.61
CA VAL A 323 3.39 5.36 10.69
C VAL A 323 3.45 4.69 9.33
N SER A 324 4.26 3.65 9.22
CA SER A 324 4.24 2.77 8.04
C SER A 324 2.90 2.05 8.02
N ARG A 325 2.06 2.37 7.04
CA ARG A 325 0.84 1.62 6.78
C ARG A 325 1.21 0.35 6.02
N PRO A 326 0.65 -0.82 6.36
CA PRO A 326 0.82 -2.01 5.53
C PRO A 326 0.26 -1.74 4.14
N MET A 327 0.99 -2.17 3.14
CA MET A 327 0.81 -1.83 1.75
C MET A 327 0.03 -2.87 0.99
N LEU A 328 -0.79 -2.36 0.10
CA LEU A 328 -1.48 -3.14 -0.91
C LEU A 328 -0.55 -3.36 -2.10
N PRO A 329 -0.37 -4.61 -2.58
CA PRO A 329 0.20 -4.83 -3.90
C PRO A 329 -0.75 -4.27 -4.96
N LEU A 330 -0.18 -3.60 -5.94
CA LEU A 330 -0.89 -3.10 -7.11
C LEU A 330 -1.41 -4.23 -8.00
#